data_b197d593b408099d45a83ebfdaebb9a4
#
_entry.id   b197d593b408099d45a83ebfdaebb9a4
#
_cell.length_a   1.000
_cell.length_b   1.000
_cell.length_c   1.000
_cell.angle_alpha   90.00
_cell.angle_beta   90.00
_cell.angle_gamma   90.00
#
_symmetry.space_group_name_H-M   'P 1'
#
loop_
_entity.id
_entity.type
_entity.pdbx_description
1 polymer ?
#
loop_
_entity_poly.entity_id
_entity_poly.type
_entity_poly.pdbx_seq_one_letter_code
_entity_poly.pdbx_strand_id
1 'polypeptide(L)'
;MNKKFFSLAAFALITLGAQAKVKLPHILGDNMVIQQNSEANLWGWDKPGTEVKVATSWSSQKYSVKTGKDGKWAVKVLTPKASYTPLSITFDDGDQTTLNNILAGEVWVCAGQSNMEMPVKGFGNCPVKGYNKAVVRANQYKGVH
;
A
#
# COMPACT_ATOMS: atom_id res chain seq x y z
N MET A 1 54.90 -45.54 -6.97
CA MET A 1 54.03 -44.80 -7.94
C MET A 1 52.81 -44.32 -7.20
N ASN A 2 52.85 -43.08 -6.74
CA ASN A 2 51.73 -42.50 -5.92
C ASN A 2 50.85 -41.60 -6.80
N LYS A 3 49.63 -42.04 -7.06
CA LYS A 3 48.62 -41.24 -7.76
C LYS A 3 47.89 -40.38 -6.75
N LYS A 4 48.19 -39.05 -6.77
CA LYS A 4 47.45 -38.07 -6.00
C LYS A 4 46.15 -37.74 -6.74
N PHE A 5 45.01 -38.13 -6.20
CA PHE A 5 43.69 -37.70 -6.62
C PHE A 5 43.45 -36.27 -6.12
N PHE A 6 43.46 -35.33 -7.05
CA PHE A 6 42.96 -33.98 -6.82
C PHE A 6 41.43 -34.01 -6.87
N SER A 7 40.79 -33.97 -5.73
CA SER A 7 39.33 -33.81 -5.64
C SER A 7 39.01 -32.30 -5.69
N LEU A 8 38.58 -31.85 -6.87
CA LEU A 8 38.13 -30.47 -7.06
C LEU A 8 36.67 -30.35 -6.57
N ALA A 9 36.48 -29.98 -5.32
CA ALA A 9 35.19 -29.65 -4.76
C ALA A 9 34.73 -28.31 -5.33
N ALA A 10 33.87 -28.35 -6.36
CA ALA A 10 33.17 -27.17 -6.86
C ALA A 10 32.16 -26.70 -5.80
N PHE A 11 32.52 -25.67 -5.04
CA PHE A 11 31.64 -24.99 -4.12
C PHE A 11 30.70 -24.11 -4.97
N ALA A 12 29.53 -24.64 -5.30
CA ALA A 12 28.46 -23.86 -5.91
C ALA A 12 27.97 -22.85 -4.86
N LEU A 13 28.44 -21.61 -4.92
CA LEU A 13 27.85 -20.49 -4.18
C LEU A 13 26.43 -20.28 -4.72
N ILE A 14 25.46 -20.87 -4.06
CA ILE A 14 24.06 -20.49 -4.20
C ILE A 14 23.96 -19.11 -3.54
N THR A 15 24.08 -18.05 -4.31
CA THR A 15 23.68 -16.70 -3.87
C THR A 15 22.19 -16.70 -3.69
N LEU A 16 21.74 -16.97 -2.46
CA LEU A 16 20.39 -16.57 -2.05
C LEU A 16 20.33 -15.05 -2.15
N GLY A 17 19.94 -14.56 -3.31
CA GLY A 17 19.64 -13.17 -3.50
C GLY A 17 18.48 -12.82 -2.56
N ALA A 18 18.76 -12.12 -1.46
CA ALA A 18 17.72 -11.49 -0.68
C ALA A 18 16.93 -10.59 -1.63
N GLN A 19 15.79 -11.06 -2.12
CA GLN A 19 14.88 -10.23 -2.88
C GLN A 19 14.33 -9.19 -1.91
N ALA A 20 14.65 -7.92 -2.17
CA ALA A 20 14.05 -6.85 -1.41
C ALA A 20 12.60 -6.77 -1.86
N LYS A 21 11.70 -7.05 -0.95
CA LYS A 21 10.26 -6.93 -1.13
C LYS A 21 9.88 -5.49 -1.49
N VAL A 22 8.90 -5.32 -2.38
CA VAL A 22 8.37 -4.02 -2.75
C VAL A 22 8.06 -3.18 -1.52
N LYS A 23 8.60 -1.96 -1.46
CA LYS A 23 8.35 -1.02 -0.36
C LYS A 23 7.27 -0.04 -0.78
N LEU A 24 6.19 0.02 0.00
CA LEU A 24 5.06 0.92 -0.21
C LEU A 24 5.14 2.14 0.73
N PRO A 25 4.61 3.31 0.34
CA PRO A 25 4.45 4.44 1.23
C PRO A 25 3.37 4.14 2.28
N HIS A 26 3.44 4.80 3.45
CA HIS A 26 2.50 4.57 4.55
C HIS A 26 1.03 4.85 4.20
N ILE A 27 0.77 5.65 3.18
CA ILE A 27 -0.59 5.94 2.71
C ILE A 27 -1.20 4.76 1.93
N LEU A 28 -0.37 3.84 1.42
CA LEU A 28 -0.81 2.60 0.78
C LEU A 28 -0.68 1.46 1.79
N GLY A 29 -1.78 1.08 2.39
CA GLY A 29 -1.81 0.05 3.43
C GLY A 29 -3.15 -0.65 3.53
N ASP A 30 -3.21 -1.65 4.40
CA ASP A 30 -4.48 -2.30 4.75
C ASP A 30 -5.48 -1.27 5.29
N ASN A 31 -6.76 -1.51 5.05
CA ASN A 31 -7.87 -0.66 5.48
C ASN A 31 -7.91 0.74 4.83
N MET A 32 -7.16 1.00 3.77
CA MET A 32 -7.24 2.27 3.06
C MET A 32 -8.53 2.42 2.25
N VAL A 33 -8.90 3.65 1.94
CA VAL A 33 -9.96 3.97 0.95
C VAL A 33 -9.32 4.53 -0.31
N ILE A 34 -9.76 4.05 -1.47
CA ILE A 34 -9.37 4.57 -2.78
C ILE A 34 -10.54 5.34 -3.40
N GLN A 35 -10.24 6.44 -4.11
CA GLN A 35 -11.28 7.21 -4.81
C GLN A 35 -11.99 6.32 -5.83
N GLN A 36 -13.33 6.30 -5.78
CA GLN A 36 -14.15 5.52 -6.71
C GLN A 36 -14.14 6.08 -8.14
N ASN A 37 -14.45 5.23 -9.14
CA ASN A 37 -14.63 5.60 -10.56
C ASN A 37 -13.54 6.52 -11.10
N SER A 38 -12.28 6.27 -10.75
CA SER A 38 -11.15 7.09 -11.13
C SER A 38 -9.91 6.26 -11.45
N GLU A 39 -8.80 6.92 -11.72
CA GLU A 39 -7.48 6.31 -11.77
C GLU A 39 -6.76 6.56 -10.45
N ALA A 40 -6.51 5.52 -9.66
CA ALA A 40 -5.68 5.61 -8.47
C ALA A 40 -4.20 5.44 -8.82
N ASN A 41 -3.36 6.35 -8.34
CA ASN A 41 -1.92 6.19 -8.42
C ASN A 41 -1.43 5.26 -7.31
N LEU A 42 -0.78 4.17 -7.70
CA LEU A 42 -0.05 3.29 -6.80
C LEU A 42 1.44 3.48 -7.07
N TRP A 43 2.24 3.62 -6.02
CA TRP A 43 3.68 3.85 -6.16
C TRP A 43 4.46 3.26 -4.99
N GLY A 44 5.75 3.14 -5.18
CA GLY A 44 6.64 2.66 -4.15
C GLY A 44 8.09 2.64 -4.61
N TRP A 45 8.85 1.83 -3.91
CA TRP A 45 10.28 1.65 -4.17
C TRP A 45 10.61 0.18 -4.30
N ASP A 46 11.59 -0.12 -5.14
CA ASP A 46 12.18 -1.43 -5.33
C ASP A 46 13.58 -1.29 -5.94
N LYS A 47 14.27 -2.39 -6.15
CA LYS A 47 15.56 -2.38 -6.84
C LYS A 47 15.39 -1.83 -8.27
N PRO A 48 16.32 -0.97 -8.74
CA PRO A 48 16.28 -0.48 -10.11
C PRO A 48 16.18 -1.61 -11.13
N GLY A 49 15.24 -1.48 -12.05
CA GLY A 49 15.03 -2.45 -13.12
C GLY A 49 14.13 -3.64 -12.77
N THR A 50 13.70 -3.81 -11.51
CA THR A 50 12.71 -4.82 -11.14
C THR A 50 11.36 -4.52 -11.79
N GLU A 51 10.69 -5.55 -12.28
CA GLU A 51 9.31 -5.47 -12.76
C GLU A 51 8.36 -5.70 -11.59
N VAL A 52 7.51 -4.71 -11.31
CA VAL A 52 6.43 -4.81 -10.31
C VAL A 52 5.12 -5.05 -11.05
N LYS A 53 4.50 -6.19 -10.81
CA LYS A 53 3.18 -6.55 -11.32
C LYS A 53 2.14 -6.19 -10.29
N VAL A 54 1.02 -5.60 -10.73
CA VAL A 54 -0.07 -5.22 -9.85
C VAL A 54 -1.36 -5.89 -10.31
N ALA A 55 -2.00 -6.60 -9.41
CA ALA A 55 -3.31 -7.22 -9.61
C ALA A 55 -4.30 -6.68 -8.59
N THR A 56 -5.54 -6.49 -9.03
CA THR A 56 -6.63 -5.98 -8.19
C THR A 56 -7.76 -6.99 -8.12
N SER A 57 -8.43 -7.11 -6.97
CA SER A 57 -9.51 -8.08 -6.78
C SER A 57 -10.78 -7.77 -7.56
N TRP A 58 -10.92 -6.53 -8.05
CA TRP A 58 -12.14 -6.06 -8.75
C TRP A 58 -12.04 -6.08 -10.26
N SER A 59 -10.88 -6.44 -10.83
CA SER A 59 -10.67 -6.47 -12.26
C SER A 59 -9.71 -7.59 -12.66
N SER A 60 -9.96 -8.20 -13.80
CA SER A 60 -9.01 -9.15 -14.41
C SER A 60 -7.83 -8.46 -15.10
N GLN A 61 -7.87 -7.11 -15.21
CA GLN A 61 -6.78 -6.34 -15.77
C GLN A 61 -5.54 -6.43 -14.87
N LYS A 62 -4.42 -6.76 -15.49
CA LYS A 62 -3.11 -6.79 -14.83
C LYS A 62 -2.32 -5.59 -15.28
N TYR A 63 -1.60 -4.99 -14.35
CA TYR A 63 -0.73 -3.87 -14.59
C TYR A 63 0.70 -4.30 -14.34
N SER A 64 1.65 -3.72 -15.05
CA SER A 64 3.08 -3.96 -14.87
C SER A 64 3.84 -2.67 -15.06
N VAL A 65 4.85 -2.46 -14.23
CA VAL A 65 5.73 -1.30 -14.30
C VAL A 65 7.15 -1.70 -13.94
N LYS A 66 8.13 -1.15 -14.65
CA LYS A 66 9.54 -1.36 -14.34
C LYS A 66 10.05 -0.25 -13.44
N THR A 67 10.71 -0.63 -12.35
CA THR A 67 11.32 0.31 -11.41
C THR A 67 12.42 1.13 -12.10
N GLY A 68 12.38 2.42 -11.92
CA GLY A 68 13.34 3.37 -12.49
C GLY A 68 14.74 3.22 -11.90
N LYS A 69 15.71 3.92 -12.48
CA LYS A 69 17.10 3.96 -11.98
C LYS A 69 17.21 4.57 -10.58
N ASP A 70 16.26 5.39 -10.21
CA ASP A 70 16.13 6.01 -8.86
C ASP A 70 15.45 5.09 -7.84
N GLY A 71 15.13 3.85 -8.23
CA GLY A 71 14.45 2.88 -7.37
C GLY A 71 12.97 3.14 -7.17
N LYS A 72 12.33 4.03 -7.95
CA LYS A 72 10.90 4.35 -7.84
C LYS A 72 10.11 3.70 -8.96
N TRP A 73 8.89 3.34 -8.64
CA TRP A 73 7.89 2.88 -9.60
C TRP A 73 6.55 3.56 -9.31
N ALA A 74 5.73 3.73 -10.33
CA ALA A 74 4.37 4.21 -10.22
C ALA A 74 3.51 3.63 -11.32
N VAL A 75 2.27 3.29 -11.00
CA VAL A 75 1.29 2.76 -11.95
C VAL A 75 -0.09 3.30 -11.60
N LYS A 76 -0.90 3.55 -12.62
CA LYS A 76 -2.31 3.93 -12.46
C LYS A 76 -3.19 2.71 -12.62
N VAL A 77 -4.14 2.54 -11.71
CA VAL A 77 -5.14 1.49 -11.74
C VAL A 77 -6.54 2.08 -11.76
N LEU A 78 -7.42 1.53 -12.61
CA LEU A 78 -8.83 1.92 -12.64
C LEU A 78 -9.52 1.40 -11.38
N THR A 79 -10.29 2.26 -10.73
CA THR A 79 -11.00 1.95 -9.49
C THR A 79 -12.49 1.70 -9.73
N PRO A 80 -13.12 0.79 -8.99
CA PRO A 80 -14.54 0.48 -9.16
C PRO A 80 -15.43 1.56 -8.53
N LYS A 81 -16.73 1.42 -8.73
CA LYS A 81 -17.76 2.18 -8.00
C LYS A 81 -17.68 1.88 -6.50
N ALA A 82 -18.03 2.87 -5.68
CA ALA A 82 -18.10 2.73 -4.22
C ALA A 82 -18.91 1.51 -3.76
N SER A 83 -18.34 0.79 -2.79
CA SER A 83 -18.96 -0.39 -2.19
C SER A 83 -18.36 -0.64 -0.80
N TYR A 84 -19.14 -1.25 0.09
CA TYR A 84 -18.65 -1.78 1.37
C TYR A 84 -18.06 -3.20 1.25
N THR A 85 -17.97 -3.73 0.03
CA THR A 85 -17.30 -5.02 -0.21
C THR A 85 -15.78 -4.82 -0.12
N PRO A 86 -15.10 -5.52 0.79
CA PRO A 86 -13.65 -5.41 0.89
C PRO A 86 -12.94 -5.83 -0.40
N LEU A 87 -11.98 -5.04 -0.81
CA LEU A 87 -11.14 -5.25 -1.98
C LEU A 87 -9.71 -5.54 -1.54
N SER A 88 -8.90 -6.05 -2.48
CA SER A 88 -7.46 -6.24 -2.27
C SER A 88 -6.64 -5.83 -3.48
N ILE A 89 -5.38 -5.47 -3.24
CA ILE A 89 -4.36 -5.18 -4.25
C ILE A 89 -3.13 -6.02 -3.94
N THR A 90 -2.65 -6.76 -4.93
CA THR A 90 -1.43 -7.55 -4.81
C THR A 90 -0.35 -6.96 -5.69
N PHE A 91 0.82 -6.74 -5.10
CA PHE A 91 2.06 -6.35 -5.76
C PHE A 91 2.96 -7.58 -5.82
N ASP A 92 3.60 -7.82 -6.94
CA ASP A 92 4.47 -8.98 -7.18
C ASP A 92 5.73 -8.52 -7.92
N ASP A 93 6.84 -8.56 -7.23
CA ASP A 93 8.20 -8.28 -7.72
C ASP A 93 9.06 -9.55 -7.76
N GLY A 94 8.41 -10.71 -7.60
CA GLY A 94 8.97 -12.03 -7.35
C GLY A 94 8.68 -12.50 -5.92
N ASP A 95 8.25 -11.59 -5.04
CA ASP A 95 7.66 -11.86 -3.72
C ASP A 95 6.35 -11.07 -3.59
N GLN A 96 5.28 -11.73 -3.13
CA GLN A 96 3.96 -11.11 -3.12
C GLN A 96 3.72 -10.29 -1.85
N THR A 97 3.24 -9.06 -2.07
CA THR A 97 2.71 -8.19 -1.02
C THR A 97 1.25 -7.88 -1.32
N THR A 98 0.34 -8.23 -0.42
CA THR A 98 -1.09 -7.98 -0.62
C THR A 98 -1.61 -7.03 0.44
N LEU A 99 -2.28 -5.97 -0.01
CA LEU A 99 -3.06 -5.07 0.82
C LEU A 99 -4.50 -5.54 0.85
N ASN A 100 -5.08 -5.60 2.04
CA ASN A 100 -6.40 -6.15 2.29
C ASN A 100 -7.35 -5.11 2.87
N ASN A 101 -8.65 -5.44 2.85
CA ASN A 101 -9.72 -4.61 3.41
C ASN A 101 -9.73 -3.18 2.85
N ILE A 102 -9.49 -3.05 1.54
CA ILE A 102 -9.54 -1.77 0.84
C ILE A 102 -11.00 -1.48 0.47
N LEU A 103 -11.46 -0.26 0.66
CA LEU A 103 -12.77 0.18 0.19
C LEU A 103 -12.62 1.15 -0.99
N ALA A 104 -13.54 1.08 -1.93
CA ALA A 104 -13.72 2.14 -2.94
C ALA A 104 -14.79 3.11 -2.43
N GLY A 105 -14.48 4.40 -2.40
CA GLY A 105 -15.38 5.42 -1.86
C GLY A 105 -14.93 6.83 -2.21
N GLU A 106 -15.38 7.81 -1.43
CA GLU A 106 -14.94 9.19 -1.53
C GLU A 106 -13.73 9.43 -0.64
N VAL A 107 -12.69 10.01 -1.21
CA VAL A 107 -11.47 10.38 -0.50
C VAL A 107 -11.42 11.90 -0.33
N TRP A 108 -11.42 12.36 0.91
CA TRP A 108 -11.40 13.77 1.26
C TRP A 108 -10.02 14.15 1.80
N VAL A 109 -9.44 15.22 1.24
CA VAL A 109 -8.23 15.83 1.79
C VAL A 109 -8.65 16.93 2.75
N CYS A 110 -8.43 16.70 4.03
CA CYS A 110 -8.69 17.67 5.07
C CYS A 110 -7.39 18.42 5.39
N ALA A 111 -7.36 19.72 5.09
CA ALA A 111 -6.21 20.60 5.33
C ALA A 111 -6.67 21.92 5.93
N GLY A 112 -5.82 22.54 6.73
CA GLY A 112 -6.12 23.82 7.37
C GLY A 112 -5.08 24.20 8.41
N GLN A 113 -5.45 25.14 9.26
CA GLN A 113 -4.61 25.64 10.35
C GLN A 113 -5.15 25.15 11.71
N SER A 114 -5.36 26.07 12.64
CA SER A 114 -5.75 25.78 14.04
C SER A 114 -7.02 24.92 14.18
N ASN A 115 -7.99 25.06 13.27
CA ASN A 115 -9.21 24.23 13.32
C ASN A 115 -8.94 22.74 12.96
N MET A 116 -7.90 22.46 12.18
CA MET A 116 -7.49 21.10 11.88
C MET A 116 -6.66 20.48 13.01
N GLU A 117 -5.98 21.31 13.78
CA GLU A 117 -5.22 20.90 14.97
C GLU A 117 -6.13 20.66 16.19
N MET A 118 -7.29 21.31 16.22
CA MET A 118 -8.21 21.25 17.36
C MET A 118 -8.75 19.84 17.58
N PRO A 119 -8.56 19.23 18.75
CA PRO A 119 -9.19 17.95 19.10
C PRO A 119 -10.72 18.05 19.10
N VAL A 120 -11.41 16.93 18.87
CA VAL A 120 -12.89 16.87 18.88
C VAL A 120 -13.49 17.43 20.17
N LYS A 121 -12.81 17.26 21.32
CA LYS A 121 -13.23 17.84 22.62
C LYS A 121 -12.94 19.33 22.76
N GLY A 122 -12.17 19.91 21.84
CA GLY A 122 -11.63 21.27 21.95
C GLY A 122 -10.42 21.35 22.88
N PHE A 123 -9.94 22.57 23.09
CA PHE A 123 -8.89 22.87 24.07
C PHE A 123 -9.52 23.24 25.43
N GLY A 124 -8.74 23.18 26.51
CA GLY A 124 -9.23 23.48 27.86
C GLY A 124 -9.90 24.84 28.02
N ASN A 125 -9.41 25.85 27.30
CA ASN A 125 -9.94 27.21 27.25
C ASN A 125 -10.98 27.43 26.13
N CYS A 126 -11.18 26.46 25.26
CA CYS A 126 -12.10 26.53 24.11
C CYS A 126 -12.74 25.15 23.87
N PRO A 127 -13.63 24.67 24.76
CA PRO A 127 -14.26 23.36 24.62
C PRO A 127 -15.31 23.36 23.51
N VAL A 128 -15.38 22.25 22.76
CA VAL A 128 -16.40 22.04 21.73
C VAL A 128 -17.69 21.53 22.36
N LYS A 129 -18.78 22.31 22.21
CA LYS A 129 -20.08 21.91 22.74
C LYS A 129 -20.58 20.62 22.06
N GLY A 130 -21.01 19.65 22.85
CA GLY A 130 -21.62 18.42 22.34
C GLY A 130 -20.63 17.39 21.82
N TYR A 131 -19.33 17.51 22.07
CA TYR A 131 -18.29 16.60 21.59
C TYR A 131 -18.56 15.14 21.99
N ASN A 132 -19.10 14.87 23.18
CA ASN A 132 -19.44 13.52 23.63
C ASN A 132 -20.43 12.83 22.68
N LYS A 133 -21.43 13.57 22.19
CA LYS A 133 -22.38 13.03 21.20
C LYS A 133 -21.70 12.72 19.88
N ALA A 134 -20.77 13.56 19.45
CA ALA A 134 -19.97 13.33 18.22
C ALA A 134 -19.12 12.07 18.35
N VAL A 135 -18.43 11.86 19.48
CA VAL A 135 -17.60 10.66 19.73
C VAL A 135 -18.45 9.38 19.72
N VAL A 136 -19.60 9.37 20.43
CA VAL A 136 -20.49 8.22 20.46
C VAL A 136 -21.04 7.91 19.06
N ARG A 137 -21.42 8.95 18.32
CA ARG A 137 -21.96 8.81 16.96
C ARG A 137 -20.91 8.32 15.96
N ALA A 138 -19.64 8.69 16.12
CA ALA A 138 -18.55 8.25 15.24
C ALA A 138 -18.45 6.72 15.16
N ASN A 139 -18.72 6.01 16.26
CA ASN A 139 -18.70 4.54 16.29
C ASN A 139 -19.78 3.87 15.39
N GLN A 140 -20.73 4.65 14.89
CA GLN A 140 -21.78 4.15 13.98
C GLN A 140 -21.32 4.17 12.50
N TYR A 141 -20.28 4.91 12.18
CA TYR A 141 -19.77 5.09 10.82
C TYR A 141 -18.62 4.13 10.51
N LYS A 142 -18.94 2.85 10.42
CA LYS A 142 -17.93 1.79 10.19
C LYS A 142 -17.28 1.80 8.79
N GLY A 143 -17.79 2.59 7.88
CA GLY A 143 -17.22 2.74 6.53
C GLY A 143 -16.31 3.97 6.36
N VAL A 144 -15.96 4.65 7.46
CA VAL A 144 -14.99 5.74 7.49
C VAL A 144 -13.67 5.19 8.01
N HIS A 145 -12.64 5.25 7.17
CA HIS A 145 -11.30 4.72 7.43
C HIS A 145 -10.28 5.84 7.46
#